data_6a506752ad74a9d183d638f9632fbac7
#
_entry.id   6a506752ad74a9d183d638f9632fbac7
#
_cell.length_a   1.000
_cell.length_b   1.000
_cell.length_c   1.000
_cell.angle_alpha   90.00
_cell.angle_beta   90.00
_cell.angle_gamma   90.00
#
_symmetry.space_group_name_H-M   'P 1'
#
loop_
_entity.id
_entity.type
_entity.pdbx_description
1 polymer ?
#
loop_
_entity_poly.entity_id
_entity_poly.type
_entity_poly.pdbx_seq_one_letter_code
_entity_poly.pdbx_strand_id
1 'polypeptide(L)'
;MRFPKKLSPLLVTILLLSSMSGFAQEIQFGVRPYYLIDAMKEGPLKSKLRSCTGMTPRRSLFSIAHRGAPLEFPEHTVQSNKAAALMGAGIFECDVTFTKDKQLVCRHAQNDLQGTTNILLTNLKEKCSKPFIPANSGEPAVAECRTTDIILGEFKTLRGKMDGFNKKAKDIQSYMAGTPSWRTELYSEAGGTLLTHQESIALFKQFGGKFTPELKEPVVPMPYLGFTQEQYAQALINDYKNAGISPNDVFPQSFNLNDVMYWIQNEPEFGKQAIYLDGRYEQKGFNAAEPEMLKPTMQELYAKGVRYIAPPIWVLLATNSIGEIIPSAYAKAAKDAGLNIITWSLERDGPMNKGGGWYHQSIKSAIYSDGQIYEVLDVLAQQVGVKGVFSDWPATVTYYANCLGLE
;
A
#
# COMPACT_ATOMS: atom_id res chain seq x y z
N MET A 1 -67.27 43.74 37.08
CA MET A 1 -66.49 43.55 35.84
C MET A 1 -65.20 42.86 36.24
N ARG A 2 -65.03 41.57 35.85
CA ARG A 2 -63.82 40.78 36.08
C ARG A 2 -63.12 40.57 34.72
N PHE A 3 -61.83 40.99 34.59
CA PHE A 3 -60.98 40.77 33.44
C PHE A 3 -60.34 39.38 33.52
N PRO A 4 -60.26 38.62 32.44
CA PRO A 4 -59.58 37.34 32.43
C PRO A 4 -58.07 37.54 32.30
N LYS A 5 -57.33 36.72 33.10
CA LYS A 5 -55.88 36.61 33.04
C LYS A 5 -55.46 35.93 31.72
N LYS A 6 -54.52 36.57 30.99
CA LYS A 6 -53.82 35.96 29.81
C LYS A 6 -52.82 34.89 30.27
N LEU A 7 -53.00 33.67 29.85
CA LEU A 7 -51.96 32.62 29.89
C LEU A 7 -50.94 32.86 28.77
N SER A 8 -49.66 32.97 29.12
CA SER A 8 -48.57 32.94 28.16
C SER A 8 -48.26 31.48 27.76
N PRO A 9 -48.08 31.19 26.48
CA PRO A 9 -47.64 29.86 26.08
C PRO A 9 -46.13 29.70 26.36
N LEU A 10 -45.78 28.67 27.13
CA LEU A 10 -44.41 28.21 27.35
C LEU A 10 -43.95 27.52 26.07
N LEU A 11 -43.01 28.12 25.34
CA LEU A 11 -42.35 27.50 24.19
C LEU A 11 -41.36 26.45 24.72
N VAL A 12 -41.71 25.19 24.64
CA VAL A 12 -40.79 24.07 24.88
C VAL A 12 -39.98 23.86 23.61
N THR A 13 -38.75 24.37 23.60
CA THR A 13 -37.78 24.10 22.55
C THR A 13 -37.24 22.67 22.76
N ILE A 14 -37.76 21.71 22.04
CA ILE A 14 -37.19 20.36 21.98
C ILE A 14 -35.90 20.44 21.13
N LEU A 15 -34.72 20.45 21.80
CA LEU A 15 -33.44 20.20 21.13
C LEU A 15 -33.42 18.72 20.66
N LEU A 16 -33.68 18.51 19.39
CA LEU A 16 -33.37 17.27 18.72
C LEU A 16 -31.83 17.16 18.61
N LEU A 17 -31.21 16.52 19.60
CA LEU A 17 -29.88 15.97 19.48
C LEU A 17 -29.94 14.84 18.43
N SER A 18 -29.72 15.17 17.16
CA SER A 18 -29.41 14.17 16.15
C SER A 18 -28.06 13.55 16.55
N SER A 19 -28.10 12.42 17.25
CA SER A 19 -26.98 11.51 17.35
C SER A 19 -26.63 11.09 15.92
N MET A 20 -25.64 11.72 15.33
CA MET A 20 -24.94 11.13 14.18
C MET A 20 -24.27 9.85 14.69
N SER A 21 -25.04 8.77 14.74
CA SER A 21 -24.48 7.42 14.75
C SER A 21 -23.68 7.31 13.45
N GLY A 22 -22.36 7.59 13.53
CA GLY A 22 -21.46 7.22 12.48
C GLY A 22 -21.69 5.72 12.27
N PHE A 23 -22.23 5.36 11.11
CA PHE A 23 -22.29 3.97 10.70
C PHE A 23 -20.85 3.45 10.75
N ALA A 24 -20.53 2.63 11.74
CA ALA A 24 -19.31 1.85 11.72
C ALA A 24 -19.35 1.08 10.40
N GLN A 25 -18.41 1.38 9.51
CA GLN A 25 -18.38 0.81 8.18
C GLN A 25 -18.22 -0.71 8.35
N GLU A 26 -19.25 -1.48 7.97
CA GLU A 26 -19.31 -2.91 8.18
C GLU A 26 -18.23 -3.60 7.33
N ILE A 27 -17.32 -4.32 7.98
CA ILE A 27 -16.22 -5.02 7.31
C ILE A 27 -16.78 -6.27 6.63
N GLN A 28 -16.34 -6.53 5.40
CA GLN A 28 -16.76 -7.66 4.59
C GLN A 28 -15.58 -8.28 3.86
N PHE A 29 -15.51 -9.61 3.82
CA PHE A 29 -14.47 -10.30 3.07
C PHE A 29 -14.78 -10.41 1.56
N GLY A 30 -16.04 -10.34 1.18
CA GLY A 30 -16.50 -10.68 -0.17
C GLY A 30 -16.28 -12.16 -0.50
N VAL A 31 -16.38 -12.51 -1.78
CA VAL A 31 -16.31 -13.91 -2.24
C VAL A 31 -14.87 -14.43 -2.42
N ARG A 32 -13.90 -13.56 -2.61
CA ARG A 32 -12.52 -13.93 -2.98
C ARG A 32 -11.84 -14.88 -1.98
N PRO A 33 -11.86 -14.64 -0.64
CA PRO A 33 -11.27 -15.58 0.31
C PRO A 33 -11.81 -17.00 0.21
N TYR A 34 -13.11 -17.14 0.03
CA TYR A 34 -13.77 -18.46 -0.09
C TYR A 34 -13.36 -19.20 -1.37
N TYR A 35 -13.32 -18.49 -2.50
CA TYR A 35 -12.81 -19.03 -3.76
C TYR A 35 -11.36 -19.53 -3.61
N LEU A 36 -10.50 -18.74 -2.99
CA LEU A 36 -9.09 -19.10 -2.75
C LEU A 36 -8.95 -20.32 -1.85
N ILE A 37 -9.77 -20.43 -0.80
CA ILE A 37 -9.81 -21.60 0.09
C ILE A 37 -10.24 -22.86 -0.70
N ASP A 38 -11.27 -22.75 -1.54
CA ASP A 38 -11.72 -23.88 -2.35
C ASP A 38 -10.65 -24.35 -3.34
N ALA A 39 -9.87 -23.44 -3.87
CA ALA A 39 -8.75 -23.73 -4.76
C ALA A 39 -7.49 -24.30 -4.06
N MET A 40 -7.45 -24.35 -2.71
CA MET A 40 -6.35 -24.96 -1.97
C MET A 40 -6.36 -26.49 -2.11
N LYS A 41 -5.17 -27.08 -2.00
CA LYS A 41 -5.01 -28.53 -1.79
C LYS A 41 -5.65 -28.94 -0.44
N GLU A 42 -6.24 -30.12 -0.40
CA GLU A 42 -6.78 -30.65 0.86
C GLU A 42 -5.68 -30.82 1.91
N GLY A 43 -5.99 -30.38 3.15
CA GLY A 43 -5.02 -30.41 4.24
C GLY A 43 -5.47 -29.62 5.47
N PRO A 44 -4.67 -29.63 6.54
CA PRO A 44 -5.02 -28.99 7.82
C PRO A 44 -5.32 -27.49 7.68
N LEU A 45 -4.52 -26.74 6.91
CA LEU A 45 -4.71 -25.31 6.72
C LEU A 45 -6.04 -25.00 6.02
N LYS A 46 -6.35 -25.72 4.92
CA LYS A 46 -7.66 -25.59 4.23
C LYS A 46 -8.83 -25.87 5.16
N SER A 47 -8.74 -26.96 5.93
CA SER A 47 -9.78 -27.34 6.91
C SER A 47 -9.95 -26.25 7.97
N LYS A 48 -8.83 -25.70 8.48
CA LYS A 48 -8.85 -24.60 9.45
C LYS A 48 -9.53 -23.36 8.86
N LEU A 49 -9.12 -22.91 7.67
CA LEU A 49 -9.69 -21.73 7.03
C LEU A 49 -11.19 -21.92 6.71
N ARG A 50 -11.60 -23.09 6.24
CA ARG A 50 -13.03 -23.44 6.05
C ARG A 50 -13.84 -23.36 7.34
N SER A 51 -13.28 -23.74 8.47
CA SER A 51 -13.98 -23.66 9.77
C SER A 51 -14.28 -22.23 10.21
N CYS A 52 -13.65 -21.23 9.61
CA CYS A 52 -13.83 -19.81 9.92
C CYS A 52 -14.86 -19.10 9.03
N THR A 53 -15.57 -19.80 8.13
CA THR A 53 -16.48 -19.17 7.15
C THR A 53 -17.62 -18.37 7.77
N GLY A 54 -18.04 -18.69 9.01
CA GLY A 54 -19.09 -17.98 9.74
C GLY A 54 -18.58 -16.91 10.72
N MET A 55 -17.29 -16.61 10.72
CA MET A 55 -16.74 -15.61 11.65
C MET A 55 -17.19 -14.19 11.30
N THR A 56 -17.34 -13.35 12.33
CA THR A 56 -17.59 -11.92 12.15
C THR A 56 -16.31 -11.21 11.71
N PRO A 57 -16.32 -10.52 10.55
CA PRO A 57 -15.16 -9.80 10.06
C PRO A 57 -14.73 -8.70 11.02
N ARG A 58 -13.42 -8.55 11.25
CA ARG A 58 -12.82 -7.50 12.08
C ARG A 58 -11.58 -6.94 11.41
N ARG A 59 -11.29 -5.68 11.70
CA ARG A 59 -10.04 -5.04 11.28
C ARG A 59 -8.84 -5.75 11.91
N SER A 60 -7.76 -5.91 11.13
CA SER A 60 -6.51 -6.49 11.62
C SER A 60 -5.33 -5.63 11.20
N LEU A 61 -4.42 -5.33 12.14
CA LEU A 61 -3.17 -4.63 11.85
C LEU A 61 -2.19 -5.49 11.04
N PHE A 62 -2.41 -6.81 11.01
CA PHE A 62 -1.65 -7.72 10.16
C PHE A 62 -1.94 -7.50 8.66
N SER A 63 -3.12 -6.95 8.33
CA SER A 63 -3.56 -6.62 6.97
C SER A 63 -3.21 -5.18 6.62
N ILE A 64 -2.26 -4.99 5.69
CA ILE A 64 -1.80 -3.69 5.24
C ILE A 64 -2.33 -3.44 3.82
N ALA A 65 -3.07 -2.35 3.64
CA ALA A 65 -3.59 -1.93 2.34
C ALA A 65 -2.45 -1.37 1.47
N HIS A 66 -2.01 -2.09 0.47
CA HIS A 66 -1.02 -1.66 -0.50
C HIS A 66 -1.65 -0.71 -1.51
N ARG A 67 -1.43 0.60 -1.38
CA ARG A 67 -2.04 1.65 -2.23
C ARG A 67 -3.58 1.65 -2.22
N GLY A 68 -4.19 1.09 -1.17
CA GLY A 68 -5.61 0.81 -1.05
C GLY A 68 -5.97 -0.63 -1.43
N ALA A 69 -6.83 -0.82 -2.45
CA ALA A 69 -7.23 -2.11 -3.01
C ALA A 69 -7.06 -2.11 -4.55
N PRO A 70 -5.82 -2.00 -5.08
CA PRO A 70 -5.57 -1.71 -6.49
C PRO A 70 -5.72 -2.93 -7.41
N LEU A 71 -6.15 -4.08 -6.90
CA LEU A 71 -6.55 -5.19 -7.76
C LEU A 71 -7.74 -4.80 -8.66
N GLU A 72 -8.66 -3.97 -8.15
CA GLU A 72 -9.89 -3.59 -8.85
C GLU A 72 -10.21 -2.08 -8.79
N PHE A 73 -9.40 -1.28 -8.07
CA PHE A 73 -9.60 0.17 -7.94
C PHE A 73 -8.33 0.93 -8.34
N PRO A 74 -8.44 2.15 -8.90
CA PRO A 74 -7.26 2.99 -9.15
C PRO A 74 -6.47 3.23 -7.85
N GLU A 75 -5.17 2.95 -7.88
CA GLU A 75 -4.28 3.05 -6.71
C GLU A 75 -4.22 4.47 -6.13
N HIS A 76 -4.01 4.58 -4.81
CA HIS A 76 -3.89 5.83 -4.06
C HIS A 76 -5.06 6.81 -4.25
N THR A 77 -6.27 6.28 -4.44
CA THR A 77 -7.48 7.08 -4.55
C THR A 77 -8.38 6.92 -3.33
N VAL A 78 -9.31 7.85 -3.15
CA VAL A 78 -10.35 7.76 -2.11
C VAL A 78 -11.10 6.44 -2.23
N GLN A 79 -11.45 6.02 -3.45
CA GLN A 79 -12.23 4.81 -3.72
C GLN A 79 -11.47 3.54 -3.36
N SER A 80 -10.19 3.47 -3.74
CA SER A 80 -9.31 2.34 -3.42
C SER A 80 -9.15 2.16 -1.90
N ASN A 81 -8.90 3.26 -1.19
CA ASN A 81 -8.72 3.23 0.27
C ASN A 81 -10.03 2.91 1.02
N LYS A 82 -11.18 3.41 0.53
CA LYS A 82 -12.50 3.04 1.08
C LYS A 82 -12.76 1.54 0.91
N ALA A 83 -12.45 0.98 -0.24
CA ALA A 83 -12.57 -0.46 -0.49
C ALA A 83 -11.70 -1.27 0.49
N ALA A 84 -10.42 -0.86 0.67
CA ALA A 84 -9.52 -1.51 1.62
C ALA A 84 -10.03 -1.43 3.07
N ALA A 85 -10.63 -0.31 3.46
CA ALA A 85 -11.22 -0.14 4.79
C ALA A 85 -12.42 -1.09 5.00
N LEU A 86 -13.28 -1.25 3.99
CA LEU A 86 -14.38 -2.23 3.99
C LEU A 86 -13.88 -3.67 4.06
N MET A 87 -12.70 -3.95 3.53
CA MET A 87 -12.04 -5.25 3.60
C MET A 87 -11.31 -5.51 4.93
N GLY A 88 -11.34 -4.56 5.86
CA GLY A 88 -10.78 -4.73 7.19
C GLY A 88 -9.26 -4.52 7.29
N ALA A 89 -8.64 -3.82 6.35
CA ALA A 89 -7.25 -3.40 6.50
C ALA A 89 -7.07 -2.57 7.77
N GLY A 90 -6.03 -2.86 8.55
CA GLY A 90 -5.71 -2.15 9.78
C GLY A 90 -4.71 -1.03 9.59
N ILE A 91 -3.86 -1.13 8.58
CA ILE A 91 -2.83 -0.15 8.22
C ILE A 91 -3.03 0.27 6.77
N PHE A 92 -2.89 1.57 6.50
CA PHE A 92 -3.09 2.15 5.17
C PHE A 92 -1.82 2.85 4.68
N GLU A 93 -1.53 2.66 3.41
CA GLU A 93 -0.38 3.22 2.74
C GLU A 93 -0.72 4.47 1.94
N CYS A 94 0.20 5.44 1.97
CA CYS A 94 0.33 6.50 0.97
C CYS A 94 1.79 6.54 0.52
N ASP A 95 2.03 6.23 -0.73
CA ASP A 95 3.32 6.49 -1.38
C ASP A 95 3.43 7.99 -1.62
N VAL A 96 4.31 8.66 -0.90
CA VAL A 96 4.39 10.11 -0.86
C VAL A 96 5.38 10.61 -1.88
N THR A 97 4.94 11.46 -2.81
CA THR A 97 5.76 12.26 -3.71
C THR A 97 5.41 13.75 -3.52
N PHE A 98 6.04 14.65 -4.27
CA PHE A 98 5.72 16.07 -4.19
C PHE A 98 5.50 16.70 -5.57
N THR A 99 4.63 17.72 -5.62
CA THR A 99 4.31 18.51 -6.80
C THR A 99 5.36 19.59 -7.07
N LYS A 100 5.23 20.31 -8.19
CA LYS A 100 6.09 21.44 -8.56
C LYS A 100 6.20 22.50 -7.45
N ASP A 101 5.11 22.76 -6.76
CA ASP A 101 5.01 23.66 -5.61
C ASP A 101 5.24 22.96 -4.26
N LYS A 102 5.90 21.79 -4.28
CA LYS A 102 6.38 21.02 -3.11
C LYS A 102 5.25 20.54 -2.16
N GLN A 103 4.02 20.39 -2.65
CA GLN A 103 2.93 19.83 -1.87
C GLN A 103 2.98 18.30 -1.94
N LEU A 104 2.83 17.65 -0.79
CA LEU A 104 2.90 16.19 -0.70
C LEU A 104 1.61 15.54 -1.22
N VAL A 105 1.75 14.55 -2.10
CA VAL A 105 0.65 13.83 -2.75
C VAL A 105 0.90 12.32 -2.74
N CYS A 106 -0.19 11.51 -2.77
CA CYS A 106 -0.08 10.06 -2.79
C CYS A 106 0.03 9.56 -4.23
N ARG A 107 1.24 9.20 -4.68
CA ARG A 107 1.52 8.51 -5.94
C ARG A 107 2.71 7.59 -5.81
N HIS A 108 2.64 6.40 -6.43
CA HIS A 108 3.66 5.37 -6.29
C HIS A 108 5.05 5.80 -6.77
N ALA A 109 5.10 6.63 -7.81
CA ALA A 109 6.34 7.24 -8.27
C ALA A 109 6.09 8.69 -8.68
N GLN A 110 7.14 9.51 -8.58
CA GLN A 110 7.07 10.91 -9.02
C GLN A 110 6.78 11.04 -10.53
N ASN A 111 7.10 10.03 -11.33
CA ASN A 111 6.99 10.00 -12.79
C ASN A 111 6.02 8.95 -13.32
N ASP A 112 4.89 8.70 -12.63
CA ASP A 112 3.92 7.67 -13.01
C ASP A 112 2.57 8.19 -13.52
N LEU A 113 2.36 9.51 -13.56
CA LEU A 113 1.05 10.10 -13.85
C LEU A 113 0.47 9.66 -15.20
N GLN A 114 1.30 9.39 -16.21
CA GLN A 114 0.86 8.91 -17.53
C GLN A 114 0.26 7.49 -17.48
N GLY A 115 0.66 6.68 -16.50
CA GLY A 115 0.22 5.29 -16.34
C GLY A 115 -0.89 5.10 -15.30
N THR A 116 -1.09 6.09 -14.44
CA THR A 116 -1.96 5.97 -13.25
C THR A 116 -3.06 7.02 -13.17
N THR A 117 -3.06 7.99 -14.11
CA THR A 117 -4.05 9.06 -14.19
C THR A 117 -4.51 9.32 -15.63
N ASN A 118 -5.50 10.19 -15.79
CA ASN A 118 -5.97 10.64 -17.10
C ASN A 118 -5.18 11.82 -17.69
N ILE A 119 -3.98 12.14 -17.20
CA ILE A 119 -3.22 13.35 -17.57
C ILE A 119 -3.05 13.49 -19.09
N LEU A 120 -2.79 12.40 -19.81
CA LEU A 120 -2.60 12.42 -21.27
C LEU A 120 -3.86 12.76 -22.07
N LEU A 121 -5.05 12.67 -21.45
CA LEU A 121 -6.34 13.09 -22.04
C LEU A 121 -6.71 14.52 -21.68
N THR A 122 -5.88 15.23 -20.94
CA THR A 122 -6.09 16.62 -20.52
C THR A 122 -5.08 17.56 -21.19
N ASN A 123 -5.30 18.87 -21.07
CA ASN A 123 -4.33 19.87 -21.54
C ASN A 123 -3.01 19.83 -20.75
N LEU A 124 -3.00 19.17 -19.57
CA LEU A 124 -1.78 19.04 -18.76
C LEU A 124 -0.74 18.11 -19.40
N LYS A 125 -1.08 17.32 -20.40
CA LYS A 125 -0.13 16.53 -21.19
C LYS A 125 1.01 17.36 -21.78
N GLU A 126 0.77 18.64 -22.08
CA GLU A 126 1.75 19.57 -22.64
C GLU A 126 2.84 19.96 -21.63
N LYS A 127 2.61 19.68 -20.32
CA LYS A 127 3.57 19.91 -19.23
C LYS A 127 4.43 18.70 -18.91
N CYS A 128 4.10 17.53 -19.45
CA CYS A 128 4.84 16.30 -19.19
C CYS A 128 6.30 16.43 -19.59
N SER A 129 7.21 15.95 -18.75
CA SER A 129 8.66 15.93 -18.99
C SER A 129 9.04 15.25 -20.31
N LYS A 130 8.25 14.22 -20.71
CA LYS A 130 8.31 13.61 -22.06
C LYS A 130 6.90 13.51 -22.62
N PRO A 131 6.60 14.14 -23.75
CA PRO A 131 5.32 13.99 -24.44
C PRO A 131 5.11 12.52 -24.87
N PHE A 132 3.86 12.16 -25.17
CA PHE A 132 3.59 10.85 -25.74
C PHE A 132 4.26 10.70 -27.09
N ILE A 133 5.02 9.63 -27.26
CA ILE A 133 5.64 9.20 -28.52
C ILE A 133 5.10 7.80 -28.84
N PRO A 134 4.44 7.60 -29.98
CA PRO A 134 3.89 6.30 -30.35
C PRO A 134 4.97 5.27 -30.59
N ALA A 135 4.65 3.99 -30.38
CA ALA A 135 5.55 2.89 -30.70
C ALA A 135 5.95 2.92 -32.19
N ASN A 136 7.21 2.68 -32.49
CA ASN A 136 7.78 2.61 -33.83
C ASN A 136 8.58 1.32 -34.00
N SER A 137 9.12 1.07 -35.20
CA SER A 137 9.87 -0.15 -35.52
C SER A 137 11.00 -0.42 -34.51
N GLY A 138 10.74 -1.32 -33.55
CA GLY A 138 11.66 -1.69 -32.50
C GLY A 138 11.62 -0.85 -31.21
N GLU A 139 11.02 0.34 -31.23
CA GLU A 139 10.94 1.24 -30.07
C GLU A 139 9.55 1.22 -29.43
N PRO A 140 9.44 1.10 -28.10
CA PRO A 140 8.17 1.13 -27.40
C PRO A 140 7.55 2.53 -27.41
N ALA A 141 6.21 2.60 -27.23
CA ALA A 141 5.55 3.85 -26.92
C ALA A 141 6.01 4.34 -25.53
N VAL A 142 6.26 5.64 -25.42
CA VAL A 142 6.74 6.29 -24.19
C VAL A 142 5.96 7.56 -23.90
N ALA A 143 5.81 7.87 -22.63
CA ALA A 143 5.47 9.17 -22.08
C ALA A 143 6.04 9.25 -20.67
N GLU A 144 6.32 10.45 -20.15
CA GLU A 144 6.72 10.65 -18.77
C GLU A 144 6.10 11.96 -18.25
N CYS A 145 5.16 11.82 -17.32
CA CYS A 145 4.52 12.95 -16.66
C CYS A 145 4.78 12.83 -15.16
N ARG A 146 5.45 13.85 -14.63
CA ARG A 146 5.88 13.87 -13.22
C ARG A 146 4.92 14.67 -12.37
N THR A 147 4.83 14.34 -11.09
CA THR A 147 4.12 15.20 -10.13
C THR A 147 4.74 16.59 -10.06
N THR A 148 6.07 16.70 -10.26
CA THR A 148 6.81 17.97 -10.35
C THR A 148 6.62 18.75 -11.65
N ASP A 149 5.96 18.20 -12.65
CA ASP A 149 5.60 18.94 -13.87
C ASP A 149 4.42 19.90 -13.63
N ILE A 150 3.61 19.63 -12.60
CA ILE A 150 2.36 20.32 -12.29
C ILE A 150 2.28 20.77 -10.82
N ILE A 151 1.52 21.84 -10.56
CA ILE A 151 1.21 22.31 -9.21
C ILE A 151 0.05 21.52 -8.59
N LEU A 152 -0.13 21.62 -7.27
CA LEU A 152 -1.19 20.90 -6.55
C LEU A 152 -2.59 21.17 -7.14
N GLY A 153 -2.91 22.43 -7.45
CA GLY A 153 -4.21 22.77 -8.04
C GLY A 153 -4.51 22.03 -9.35
N GLU A 154 -3.48 21.81 -10.19
CA GLU A 154 -3.58 21.03 -11.42
C GLU A 154 -3.67 19.54 -11.14
N PHE A 155 -2.84 19.03 -10.22
CA PHE A 155 -2.91 17.63 -9.78
C PHE A 155 -4.32 17.23 -9.31
N LYS A 156 -5.00 18.10 -8.58
CA LYS A 156 -6.36 17.86 -8.06
C LYS A 156 -7.45 17.83 -9.15
N THR A 157 -7.16 18.30 -10.37
CA THR A 157 -8.08 18.17 -11.51
C THR A 157 -8.01 16.80 -12.19
N LEU A 158 -6.94 16.05 -11.95
CA LEU A 158 -6.75 14.72 -12.52
C LEU A 158 -7.66 13.68 -11.87
N ARG A 159 -7.87 12.58 -12.60
CA ARG A 159 -8.56 11.39 -12.12
C ARG A 159 -7.63 10.19 -12.19
N GLY A 160 -7.64 9.38 -11.13
CA GLY A 160 -6.93 8.10 -11.13
C GLY A 160 -7.55 7.12 -12.12
N LYS A 161 -6.73 6.34 -12.78
CA LYS A 161 -7.12 5.19 -13.60
C LYS A 161 -6.41 3.93 -13.08
N MET A 162 -6.88 2.75 -13.47
CA MET A 162 -6.13 1.52 -13.20
C MET A 162 -4.73 1.64 -13.79
N ASP A 163 -3.72 1.26 -13.00
CA ASP A 163 -2.32 1.38 -13.41
C ASP A 163 -1.98 0.49 -14.61
N GLY A 164 -1.02 0.97 -15.37
CA GLY A 164 -0.51 0.30 -16.55
C GLY A 164 -0.63 1.14 -17.81
N PHE A 165 0.21 0.80 -18.77
CA PHE A 165 0.22 1.42 -20.09
C PHE A 165 0.69 0.42 -21.16
N ASN A 166 0.23 0.60 -22.40
CA ASN A 166 0.54 -0.27 -23.52
C ASN A 166 1.79 0.21 -24.26
N LYS A 167 2.91 -0.49 -24.10
CA LYS A 167 4.18 -0.19 -24.78
C LYS A 167 4.14 -0.32 -26.30
N LYS A 168 3.09 -0.95 -26.88
CA LYS A 168 2.92 -1.13 -28.33
C LYS A 168 1.95 -0.09 -28.94
N ALA A 169 1.47 0.86 -28.15
CA ALA A 169 0.46 1.83 -28.56
C ALA A 169 0.93 2.74 -29.68
N LYS A 170 -0.01 3.07 -30.60
CA LYS A 170 0.18 4.00 -31.71
C LYS A 170 -0.46 5.37 -31.44
N ASP A 171 -1.29 5.46 -30.39
CA ASP A 171 -2.01 6.66 -29.97
C ASP A 171 -2.19 6.66 -28.44
N ILE A 172 -2.58 7.83 -27.90
CA ILE A 172 -2.76 8.02 -26.46
C ILE A 172 -3.84 7.10 -25.89
N GLN A 173 -4.95 6.91 -26.61
CA GLN A 173 -6.07 6.08 -26.14
C GLN A 173 -5.60 4.63 -25.91
N SER A 174 -4.95 4.05 -26.91
CA SER A 174 -4.40 2.69 -26.83
C SER A 174 -3.24 2.60 -25.83
N TYR A 175 -2.48 3.67 -25.62
CA TYR A 175 -1.42 3.72 -24.60
C TYR A 175 -2.00 3.59 -23.19
N MET A 176 -3.05 4.32 -22.89
CA MET A 176 -3.70 4.30 -21.57
C MET A 176 -4.45 2.99 -21.27
N ALA A 177 -4.85 2.24 -22.30
CA ALA A 177 -5.52 0.95 -22.16
C ALA A 177 -4.54 -0.21 -21.95
N GLY A 178 -3.58 -0.06 -21.01
CA GLY A 178 -2.52 -1.05 -20.75
C GLY A 178 -2.67 -1.78 -19.41
N THR A 179 -3.82 -1.72 -18.78
CA THR A 179 -4.09 -2.43 -17.52
C THR A 179 -3.95 -3.95 -17.72
N PRO A 180 -3.23 -4.66 -16.84
CA PRO A 180 -3.12 -6.12 -16.92
C PRO A 180 -4.46 -6.82 -16.84
N SER A 181 -4.62 -7.92 -17.59
CA SER A 181 -5.92 -8.62 -17.76
C SER A 181 -6.48 -9.29 -16.50
N TRP A 182 -5.69 -9.45 -15.44
CA TRP A 182 -6.17 -9.97 -14.14
C TRP A 182 -6.72 -8.89 -13.21
N ARG A 183 -6.67 -7.62 -13.62
CA ARG A 183 -7.27 -6.48 -12.94
C ARG A 183 -8.51 -6.05 -13.69
N THR A 184 -9.54 -5.67 -12.95
CA THR A 184 -10.76 -5.11 -13.56
C THR A 184 -10.70 -3.59 -13.59
N GLU A 185 -11.37 -3.02 -14.60
CA GLU A 185 -11.65 -1.57 -14.68
C GLU A 185 -13.09 -1.23 -14.26
N LEU A 186 -13.84 -2.20 -13.75
CA LEU A 186 -15.26 -2.04 -13.43
C LEU A 186 -15.53 -0.87 -12.46
N TYR A 187 -14.68 -0.70 -11.47
CA TYR A 187 -14.83 0.35 -10.46
C TYR A 187 -14.05 1.63 -10.77
N SER A 188 -13.39 1.70 -11.91
CA SER A 188 -12.57 2.86 -12.30
C SER A 188 -13.27 3.81 -13.28
N GLU A 189 -14.44 3.46 -13.81
CA GLU A 189 -15.17 4.27 -14.83
C GLU A 189 -15.46 5.69 -14.34
N ALA A 190 -15.86 5.84 -13.09
CA ALA A 190 -16.07 7.15 -12.47
C ALA A 190 -14.77 7.93 -12.21
N GLY A 191 -13.61 7.29 -12.44
CA GLY A 191 -12.28 7.79 -12.11
C GLY A 191 -12.02 7.91 -10.62
N GLY A 192 -10.80 7.66 -10.21
CA GLY A 192 -10.39 7.76 -8.82
C GLY A 192 -10.12 9.21 -8.40
N THR A 193 -10.54 9.61 -7.20
CA THR A 193 -10.22 10.91 -6.61
C THR A 193 -8.81 10.86 -6.00
N LEU A 194 -7.89 11.66 -6.54
CA LEU A 194 -6.51 11.74 -6.07
C LEU A 194 -6.42 12.45 -4.71
N LEU A 195 -5.47 12.02 -3.90
CA LEU A 195 -5.26 12.49 -2.53
C LEU A 195 -3.95 13.26 -2.39
N THR A 196 -3.97 14.34 -1.61
CA THR A 196 -2.77 14.84 -0.95
C THR A 196 -2.42 13.91 0.22
N HIS A 197 -1.20 14.01 0.73
CA HIS A 197 -0.80 13.26 1.93
C HIS A 197 -1.67 13.64 3.14
N GLN A 198 -1.95 14.94 3.32
CA GLN A 198 -2.85 15.42 4.40
C GLN A 198 -4.29 14.89 4.26
N GLU A 199 -4.84 14.85 3.04
CA GLU A 199 -6.16 14.27 2.79
C GLU A 199 -6.17 12.75 3.08
N SER A 200 -5.09 12.03 2.77
CA SER A 200 -4.97 10.61 3.08
C SER A 200 -4.94 10.37 4.59
N ILE A 201 -4.21 11.19 5.36
CA ILE A 201 -4.18 11.12 6.82
C ILE A 201 -5.59 11.32 7.40
N ALA A 202 -6.30 12.35 6.95
CA ALA A 202 -7.67 12.60 7.39
C ALA A 202 -8.61 11.43 7.07
N LEU A 203 -8.50 10.86 5.86
CA LEU A 203 -9.31 9.72 5.42
C LEU A 203 -9.03 8.45 6.23
N PHE A 204 -7.75 8.10 6.45
CA PHE A 204 -7.37 6.90 7.20
C PHE A 204 -7.74 7.01 8.68
N LYS A 205 -7.64 8.21 9.25
CA LYS A 205 -8.12 8.51 10.60
C LYS A 205 -9.63 8.25 10.74
N GLN A 206 -10.44 8.64 9.73
CA GLN A 206 -11.89 8.35 9.71
C GLN A 206 -12.17 6.84 9.68
N PHE A 207 -11.31 6.06 9.05
CA PHE A 207 -11.43 4.59 9.04
C PHE A 207 -11.00 3.96 10.38
N GLY A 208 -10.34 4.70 11.28
CA GLY A 208 -9.76 4.15 12.50
C GLY A 208 -8.55 3.24 12.21
N GLY A 209 -7.85 3.46 11.11
CA GLY A 209 -6.64 2.73 10.72
C GLY A 209 -5.36 3.40 11.20
N LYS A 210 -4.26 2.64 11.14
CA LYS A 210 -2.89 3.15 11.28
C LYS A 210 -2.29 3.49 9.92
N PHE A 211 -1.08 4.03 9.90
CA PHE A 211 -0.49 4.69 8.75
C PHE A 211 0.89 4.11 8.43
N THR A 212 1.14 3.81 7.16
CA THR A 212 2.46 3.44 6.67
C THR A 212 2.81 4.25 5.41
N PRO A 213 3.21 5.55 5.58
CA PRO A 213 3.61 6.37 4.45
C PRO A 213 4.97 5.96 3.94
N GLU A 214 5.12 5.77 2.63
CA GLU A 214 6.42 5.60 1.98
C GLU A 214 6.92 6.94 1.44
N LEU A 215 8.12 7.36 1.85
CA LEU A 215 8.80 8.47 1.22
C LEU A 215 9.45 7.98 -0.08
N LYS A 216 8.84 8.32 -1.21
CA LYS A 216 9.31 7.86 -2.53
C LYS A 216 10.58 8.58 -2.93
N GLU A 217 11.48 7.85 -3.57
CA GLU A 217 12.70 8.44 -4.13
C GLU A 217 12.34 9.46 -5.22
N PRO A 218 12.83 10.72 -5.12
CA PRO A 218 12.62 11.72 -6.16
C PRO A 218 13.34 11.36 -7.45
N VAL A 219 12.67 11.50 -8.60
CA VAL A 219 13.31 11.39 -9.92
C VAL A 219 13.95 12.69 -10.40
N VAL A 220 13.68 13.79 -9.69
CA VAL A 220 14.36 15.07 -9.90
C VAL A 220 15.60 15.16 -9.01
N PRO A 221 16.67 15.87 -9.44
CA PRO A 221 17.83 16.11 -8.57
C PRO A 221 17.43 16.83 -7.29
N MET A 222 17.96 16.37 -6.15
CA MET A 222 17.82 17.05 -4.87
C MET A 222 19.08 17.84 -4.53
N PRO A 223 18.99 19.06 -3.95
CA PRO A 223 17.76 19.77 -3.56
C PRO A 223 16.94 20.28 -4.77
N TYR A 224 15.65 20.03 -4.77
CA TYR A 224 14.74 20.52 -5.80
C TYR A 224 14.26 21.93 -5.46
N LEU A 225 14.68 22.94 -6.23
CA LEU A 225 14.35 24.36 -5.98
C LEU A 225 14.56 24.75 -4.50
N GLY A 226 15.68 24.31 -3.92
CA GLY A 226 16.02 24.54 -2.52
C GLY A 226 15.32 23.63 -1.50
N PHE A 227 14.52 22.67 -1.93
CA PHE A 227 13.88 21.67 -1.08
C PHE A 227 14.82 20.46 -0.96
N THR A 228 15.43 20.26 0.21
CA THR A 228 16.40 19.18 0.43
C THR A 228 15.70 17.83 0.73
N GLN A 229 16.45 16.73 0.65
CA GLN A 229 15.95 15.40 1.00
C GLN A 229 15.48 15.35 2.46
N GLU A 230 16.24 15.96 3.38
CA GLU A 230 15.88 16.01 4.80
C GLU A 230 14.61 16.84 5.04
N GLN A 231 14.44 17.96 4.30
CA GLN A 231 13.21 18.75 4.36
C GLN A 231 12.01 17.96 3.85
N TYR A 232 12.21 17.14 2.82
CA TYR A 232 11.16 16.25 2.30
C TYR A 232 10.80 15.15 3.31
N ALA A 233 11.80 14.50 3.91
CA ALA A 233 11.59 13.53 4.97
C ALA A 233 10.89 14.14 6.20
N GLN A 234 11.26 15.38 6.56
CA GLN A 234 10.64 16.13 7.66
C GLN A 234 9.19 16.54 7.34
N ALA A 235 8.91 16.96 6.10
CA ALA A 235 7.57 17.37 5.69
C ALA A 235 6.55 16.24 5.84
N LEU A 236 6.94 15.00 5.52
CA LEU A 236 6.11 13.81 5.73
C LEU A 236 5.72 13.68 7.22
N ILE A 237 6.66 13.79 8.14
CA ILE A 237 6.39 13.68 9.59
C ILE A 237 5.56 14.87 10.09
N ASN A 238 5.83 16.09 9.58
CA ASN A 238 5.09 17.28 9.98
C ASN A 238 3.60 17.18 9.67
N ASP A 239 3.20 16.55 8.57
CA ASP A 239 1.78 16.36 8.25
C ASP A 239 1.08 15.51 9.32
N TYR A 240 1.73 14.46 9.86
CA TYR A 240 1.19 13.67 10.96
C TYR A 240 1.11 14.47 12.26
N LYS A 241 2.16 15.24 12.60
CA LYS A 241 2.17 16.13 13.77
C LYS A 241 1.04 17.15 13.70
N ASN A 242 0.88 17.80 12.55
CA ASN A 242 -0.16 18.79 12.31
C ASN A 242 -1.58 18.21 12.40
N ALA A 243 -1.75 16.93 12.00
CA ALA A 243 -3.01 16.22 12.12
C ALA A 243 -3.30 15.65 13.52
N GLY A 244 -2.35 15.82 14.47
CA GLY A 244 -2.46 15.29 15.84
C GLY A 244 -2.50 13.76 15.89
N ILE A 245 -1.75 13.10 14.99
CA ILE A 245 -1.64 11.64 14.96
C ILE A 245 -0.55 11.20 15.93
N SER A 246 -0.84 10.18 16.74
CA SER A 246 0.14 9.58 17.64
C SER A 246 1.30 8.97 16.85
N PRO A 247 2.57 9.21 17.20
CA PRO A 247 3.71 8.52 16.59
C PRO A 247 3.57 6.99 16.60
N ASN A 248 2.94 6.40 17.62
CA ASN A 248 2.70 4.96 17.73
C ASN A 248 1.75 4.39 16.67
N ASP A 249 1.08 5.25 15.91
CA ASP A 249 0.18 4.84 14.84
C ASP A 249 0.79 5.03 13.44
N VAL A 250 2.03 5.52 13.35
CA VAL A 250 2.70 5.85 12.08
C VAL A 250 3.97 5.02 11.91
N PHE A 251 4.06 4.31 10.80
CA PHE A 251 5.20 3.48 10.38
C PHE A 251 5.81 4.08 9.10
N PRO A 252 6.60 5.17 9.19
CA PRO A 252 7.18 5.80 8.01
C PRO A 252 8.19 4.85 7.37
N GLN A 253 8.18 4.75 6.05
CA GLN A 253 9.02 3.79 5.31
C GLN A 253 9.76 4.46 4.16
N SER A 254 10.96 3.98 3.85
CA SER A 254 11.76 4.41 2.70
C SER A 254 12.73 3.32 2.27
N PHE A 255 12.99 3.22 0.96
CA PHE A 255 14.12 2.45 0.40
C PHE A 255 15.46 3.13 0.65
N ASN A 256 15.48 4.44 0.87
CA ASN A 256 16.68 5.18 1.23
C ASN A 256 16.95 5.05 2.73
N LEU A 257 17.96 4.29 3.09
CA LEU A 257 18.35 4.12 4.51
C LEU A 257 18.66 5.45 5.20
N ASN A 258 19.13 6.48 4.48
CA ASN A 258 19.40 7.79 5.06
C ASN A 258 18.13 8.50 5.55
N ASP A 259 16.98 8.32 4.88
CA ASP A 259 15.69 8.85 5.33
C ASP A 259 15.26 8.17 6.64
N VAL A 260 15.41 6.84 6.71
CA VAL A 260 15.12 6.07 7.93
C VAL A 260 16.03 6.53 9.08
N MET A 261 17.32 6.72 8.80
CA MET A 261 18.28 7.23 9.80
C MET A 261 17.95 8.66 10.23
N TYR A 262 17.50 9.51 9.29
CA TYR A 262 17.04 10.86 9.60
C TYR A 262 15.90 10.83 10.63
N TRP A 263 14.87 10.00 10.43
CA TRP A 263 13.75 9.88 11.37
C TRP A 263 14.19 9.30 12.72
N ILE A 264 15.07 8.29 12.73
CA ILE A 264 15.59 7.72 13.99
C ILE A 264 16.33 8.79 14.82
N GLN A 265 17.08 9.66 14.18
CA GLN A 265 17.93 10.66 14.86
C GLN A 265 17.17 11.95 15.20
N ASN A 266 16.32 12.44 14.30
CA ASN A 266 15.69 13.78 14.42
C ASN A 266 14.21 13.71 14.86
N GLU A 267 13.57 12.56 14.68
CA GLU A 267 12.16 12.31 15.02
C GLU A 267 12.01 10.99 15.79
N PRO A 268 12.69 10.82 16.95
CA PRO A 268 12.85 9.53 17.58
C PRO A 268 11.55 8.82 17.94
N GLU A 269 10.47 9.56 18.23
CA GLU A 269 9.18 8.94 18.53
C GLU A 269 8.56 8.27 17.29
N PHE A 270 8.69 8.85 16.09
CA PHE A 270 8.33 8.23 14.81
C PHE A 270 9.38 7.23 14.35
N GLY A 271 10.66 7.53 14.57
CA GLY A 271 11.80 6.70 14.20
C GLY A 271 11.81 5.32 14.85
N LYS A 272 11.20 5.15 16.02
CA LYS A 272 11.04 3.82 16.69
C LYS A 272 10.34 2.80 15.80
N GLN A 273 9.47 3.24 14.91
CA GLN A 273 8.68 2.41 14.00
C GLN A 273 9.05 2.62 12.53
N ALA A 274 10.11 3.39 12.25
CA ALA A 274 10.56 3.60 10.88
C ALA A 274 10.99 2.27 10.26
N ILE A 275 10.56 2.07 9.02
CA ILE A 275 10.75 0.84 8.27
C ILE A 275 11.78 1.09 7.16
N TYR A 276 12.83 0.29 7.15
CA TYR A 276 13.72 0.22 6.00
C TYR A 276 13.12 -0.76 4.98
N LEU A 277 12.60 -0.22 3.86
CA LEU A 277 12.24 -1.01 2.69
C LEU A 277 13.55 -1.58 2.11
N ASP A 278 13.71 -2.89 2.22
CA ASP A 278 15.00 -3.50 1.92
C ASP A 278 15.18 -3.75 0.42
N GLY A 279 15.77 -2.76 -0.27
CA GLY A 279 16.11 -2.83 -1.67
C GLY A 279 17.45 -3.51 -1.99
N ARG A 280 18.13 -4.11 -0.99
CA ARG A 280 19.44 -4.76 -1.21
C ARG A 280 19.38 -5.95 -2.14
N TYR A 281 18.19 -6.47 -2.45
CA TYR A 281 17.98 -7.49 -3.47
C TYR A 281 18.37 -7.01 -4.89
N GLU A 282 18.52 -5.73 -5.12
CA GLU A 282 19.01 -5.16 -6.38
C GLU A 282 20.54 -5.10 -6.46
N GLN A 283 21.24 -5.36 -5.35
CA GLN A 283 22.71 -5.38 -5.34
C GLN A 283 23.22 -6.53 -6.22
N LYS A 284 24.27 -6.25 -6.98
CA LYS A 284 24.93 -7.27 -7.82
C LYS A 284 25.38 -8.46 -6.98
N GLY A 285 24.93 -9.66 -7.34
CA GLY A 285 25.27 -10.89 -6.63
C GLY A 285 24.38 -11.17 -5.42
N PHE A 286 23.28 -10.48 -5.27
CA PHE A 286 22.33 -10.79 -4.20
C PHE A 286 21.92 -12.26 -4.22
N ASN A 287 21.99 -12.90 -3.04
CA ASN A 287 21.51 -14.24 -2.81
C ASN A 287 20.81 -14.31 -1.43
N ALA A 288 19.52 -14.60 -1.42
CA ALA A 288 18.75 -14.73 -0.17
C ALA A 288 19.20 -15.92 0.71
N ALA A 289 19.99 -16.85 0.15
CA ALA A 289 20.60 -17.95 0.88
C ALA A 289 21.92 -17.57 1.60
N GLU A 290 22.49 -16.40 1.27
CA GLU A 290 23.78 -15.90 1.81
C GLU A 290 23.61 -14.49 2.42
N PRO A 291 22.73 -14.32 3.42
CA PRO A 291 22.39 -13.00 3.97
C PRO A 291 23.54 -12.28 4.65
N GLU A 292 24.60 -12.99 5.05
CA GLU A 292 25.83 -12.44 5.62
C GLU A 292 26.63 -11.58 4.64
N MET A 293 26.43 -11.79 3.34
CA MET A 293 27.08 -11.02 2.27
C MET A 293 26.46 -9.61 2.09
N LEU A 294 25.26 -9.39 2.64
CA LEU A 294 24.56 -8.10 2.52
C LEU A 294 25.25 -6.99 3.30
N LYS A 295 25.31 -5.80 2.71
CA LYS A 295 25.83 -4.60 3.36
C LYS A 295 24.80 -3.45 3.30
N PRO A 296 24.51 -2.84 4.48
CA PRO A 296 24.89 -3.28 5.83
C PRO A 296 24.31 -4.65 6.18
N THR A 297 24.92 -5.38 7.09
CA THR A 297 24.38 -6.67 7.61
C THR A 297 23.10 -6.43 8.44
N MET A 298 22.36 -7.49 8.77
CA MET A 298 21.16 -7.39 9.62
C MET A 298 21.53 -6.85 11.01
N GLN A 299 22.65 -7.30 11.59
CA GLN A 299 23.15 -6.83 12.88
C GLN A 299 23.57 -5.35 12.82
N GLU A 300 24.21 -4.92 11.72
CA GLU A 300 24.57 -3.50 11.53
C GLU A 300 23.32 -2.60 11.41
N LEU A 301 22.28 -3.05 10.72
CA LEU A 301 21.00 -2.33 10.67
C LEU A 301 20.39 -2.19 12.07
N TYR A 302 20.33 -3.28 12.83
CA TYR A 302 19.81 -3.27 14.19
C TYR A 302 20.65 -2.35 15.12
N ALA A 303 21.97 -2.42 15.03
CA ALA A 303 22.89 -1.57 15.81
C ALA A 303 22.73 -0.08 15.48
N LYS A 304 22.36 0.28 14.24
CA LYS A 304 22.04 1.64 13.81
C LYS A 304 20.69 2.16 14.32
N GLY A 305 19.88 1.32 14.96
CA GLY A 305 18.57 1.70 15.49
C GLY A 305 17.38 1.27 14.60
N VAL A 306 17.62 0.68 13.44
CA VAL A 306 16.52 0.09 12.61
C VAL A 306 15.86 -1.04 13.40
N ARG A 307 14.53 -1.05 13.45
CA ARG A 307 13.74 -2.08 14.15
C ARG A 307 12.82 -2.84 13.22
N TYR A 308 12.52 -2.28 12.05
CA TYR A 308 11.64 -2.87 11.04
C TYR A 308 12.33 -2.87 9.68
N ILE A 309 12.23 -4.00 8.98
CA ILE A 309 12.61 -4.12 7.57
C ILE A 309 11.43 -4.66 6.77
N ALA A 310 11.38 -4.28 5.49
CA ALA A 310 10.34 -4.72 4.58
C ALA A 310 10.92 -5.16 3.24
N PRO A 311 11.34 -6.43 3.12
CA PRO A 311 11.71 -7.02 1.83
C PRO A 311 10.47 -7.49 1.07
N PRO A 312 10.56 -7.70 -0.26
CA PRO A 312 9.51 -8.35 -1.03
C PRO A 312 9.34 -9.83 -0.62
N ILE A 313 8.15 -10.38 -0.82
CA ILE A 313 7.77 -11.73 -0.41
C ILE A 313 8.82 -12.79 -0.83
N TRP A 314 9.29 -12.74 -2.07
CA TRP A 314 10.21 -13.75 -2.60
C TRP A 314 11.56 -13.78 -1.88
N VAL A 315 11.98 -12.71 -1.24
CA VAL A 315 13.24 -12.67 -0.45
C VAL A 315 13.09 -13.46 0.84
N LEU A 316 11.88 -13.54 1.39
CA LEU A 316 11.58 -14.24 2.64
C LEU A 316 11.33 -15.74 2.49
N LEU A 317 11.13 -16.21 1.25
CA LEU A 317 10.69 -17.56 0.97
C LEU A 317 11.68 -18.33 0.09
N ALA A 318 11.71 -19.64 0.30
CA ALA A 318 12.46 -20.60 -0.51
C ALA A 318 11.64 -21.90 -0.67
N THR A 319 12.11 -22.81 -1.50
CA THR A 319 11.59 -24.19 -1.58
C THR A 319 12.60 -25.17 -1.01
N ASN A 320 12.14 -26.18 -0.26
CA ASN A 320 12.97 -27.28 0.17
C ASN A 320 13.12 -28.36 -0.94
N SER A 321 13.89 -29.42 -0.65
CA SER A 321 14.17 -30.51 -1.60
C SER A 321 12.95 -31.31 -2.04
N ILE A 322 11.83 -31.24 -1.31
CA ILE A 322 10.57 -31.93 -1.66
C ILE A 322 9.50 -30.95 -2.21
N GLY A 323 9.90 -29.70 -2.49
CA GLY A 323 9.04 -28.71 -3.13
C GLY A 323 8.08 -27.95 -2.19
N GLU A 324 8.26 -28.02 -0.87
CA GLU A 324 7.48 -27.25 0.08
C GLU A 324 8.04 -25.83 0.23
N ILE A 325 7.14 -24.87 0.45
CA ILE A 325 7.48 -23.47 0.73
C ILE A 325 7.97 -23.34 2.18
N ILE A 326 9.16 -22.78 2.36
CA ILE A 326 9.80 -22.59 3.67
C ILE A 326 10.39 -21.17 3.80
N PRO A 327 10.69 -20.70 5.02
CA PRO A 327 11.44 -19.47 5.23
C PRO A 327 12.84 -19.53 4.58
N SER A 328 13.29 -18.44 3.99
CA SER A 328 14.65 -18.29 3.46
C SER A 328 15.69 -18.09 4.59
N ALA A 329 16.97 -18.25 4.26
CA ALA A 329 18.05 -17.90 5.16
C ALA A 329 18.05 -16.40 5.50
N TYR A 330 17.66 -15.54 4.56
CA TYR A 330 17.47 -14.10 4.80
C TYR A 330 16.45 -13.85 5.91
N ALA A 331 15.27 -14.48 5.85
CA ALA A 331 14.24 -14.34 6.87
C ALA A 331 14.75 -14.74 8.26
N LYS A 332 15.49 -15.85 8.34
CA LYS A 332 16.11 -16.32 9.57
C LYS A 332 17.14 -15.33 10.12
N ALA A 333 18.05 -14.84 9.28
CA ALA A 333 19.08 -13.87 9.68
C ALA A 333 18.47 -12.56 10.19
N ALA A 334 17.39 -12.07 9.60
CA ALA A 334 16.68 -10.89 10.05
C ALA A 334 16.08 -11.08 11.45
N LYS A 335 15.44 -12.22 11.70
CA LYS A 335 14.88 -12.59 13.02
C LYS A 335 15.99 -12.74 14.07
N ASP A 336 17.08 -13.45 13.75
CA ASP A 336 18.22 -13.67 14.65
C ASP A 336 18.89 -12.34 15.03
N ALA A 337 18.84 -11.33 14.17
CA ALA A 337 19.29 -9.97 14.46
C ALA A 337 18.30 -9.14 15.30
N GLY A 338 17.10 -9.65 15.58
CA GLY A 338 16.06 -8.95 16.34
C GLY A 338 15.22 -7.96 15.54
N LEU A 339 15.28 -8.01 14.20
CA LEU A 339 14.47 -7.16 13.32
C LEU A 339 13.04 -7.69 13.19
N ASN A 340 12.07 -6.79 13.28
CA ASN A 340 10.70 -7.07 12.87
C ASN A 340 10.62 -7.03 11.33
N ILE A 341 9.80 -7.91 10.77
CA ILE A 341 9.63 -8.00 9.32
C ILE A 341 8.17 -7.70 8.98
N ILE A 342 7.95 -6.83 8.01
CA ILE A 342 6.72 -6.74 7.21
C ILE A 342 7.09 -7.06 5.76
N THR A 343 6.11 -7.36 4.90
CA THR A 343 6.45 -7.76 3.52
C THR A 343 5.39 -7.34 2.52
N TRP A 344 5.79 -7.17 1.28
CA TRP A 344 5.01 -6.69 0.13
C TRP A 344 5.25 -7.57 -1.11
N SER A 345 4.29 -7.78 -2.02
CA SER A 345 2.86 -7.58 -1.87
C SER A 345 2.13 -8.80 -2.39
N LEU A 346 1.10 -9.23 -1.69
CA LEU A 346 0.18 -10.23 -2.22
C LEU A 346 -0.70 -9.62 -3.32
N GLU A 347 -1.06 -10.46 -4.32
CA GLU A 347 -2.04 -10.16 -5.38
C GLU A 347 -1.62 -9.05 -6.36
N ARG A 348 -0.37 -8.57 -6.30
CA ARG A 348 0.11 -7.48 -7.14
C ARG A 348 0.47 -7.92 -8.56
N ASP A 349 1.09 -9.09 -8.73
CA ASP A 349 1.83 -9.44 -9.94
C ASP A 349 1.18 -10.59 -10.75
N GLY A 350 -0.09 -10.78 -10.62
CA GLY A 350 -0.87 -11.74 -11.39
C GLY A 350 -1.27 -13.00 -10.63
N PRO A 351 -2.06 -13.87 -11.30
CA PRO A 351 -2.61 -15.07 -10.70
C PRO A 351 -1.54 -16.08 -10.28
N MET A 352 -1.73 -16.70 -9.11
CA MET A 352 -0.84 -17.73 -8.58
C MET A 352 -0.76 -18.95 -9.52
N ASN A 353 -1.88 -19.36 -10.14
CA ASN A 353 -1.93 -20.47 -11.10
C ASN A 353 -1.10 -20.24 -12.38
N LYS A 354 -0.56 -19.04 -12.56
CA LYS A 354 0.41 -18.67 -13.62
C LYS A 354 1.80 -18.39 -13.07
N GLY A 355 2.08 -18.82 -11.83
CA GLY A 355 3.38 -18.70 -11.18
C GLY A 355 3.55 -17.47 -10.31
N GLY A 356 2.48 -16.65 -10.09
CA GLY A 356 2.46 -15.53 -9.13
C GLY A 356 3.42 -14.37 -9.42
N GLY A 357 4.06 -14.36 -10.59
CA GLY A 357 4.92 -13.27 -11.07
C GLY A 357 6.20 -13.05 -10.27
N TRP A 358 6.68 -11.79 -10.27
CA TRP A 358 7.94 -11.40 -9.63
C TRP A 358 7.94 -11.59 -8.12
N TYR A 359 6.80 -11.32 -7.45
CA TYR A 359 6.70 -11.44 -5.99
C TYR A 359 6.82 -12.86 -5.45
N HIS A 360 6.71 -13.86 -6.31
CA HIS A 360 6.76 -15.28 -5.93
C HIS A 360 7.86 -16.04 -6.67
N GLN A 361 8.81 -15.34 -7.30
CA GLN A 361 9.83 -15.94 -8.19
C GLN A 361 10.69 -17.00 -7.49
N SER A 362 10.99 -16.86 -6.20
CA SER A 362 11.81 -17.83 -5.44
C SER A 362 11.11 -19.16 -5.17
N ILE A 363 9.78 -19.16 -5.24
CA ILE A 363 8.93 -20.34 -4.96
C ILE A 363 8.09 -20.75 -6.17
N LYS A 364 8.39 -20.23 -7.36
CA LYS A 364 7.61 -20.45 -8.57
C LYS A 364 7.38 -21.93 -8.88
N SER A 365 8.36 -22.80 -8.61
CA SER A 365 8.27 -24.25 -8.81
C SER A 365 7.25 -24.93 -7.89
N ALA A 366 6.88 -24.30 -6.77
CA ALA A 366 5.92 -24.80 -5.80
C ALA A 366 4.51 -24.25 -6.02
N ILE A 367 4.31 -23.33 -7.00
CA ILE A 367 3.03 -22.65 -7.23
C ILE A 367 2.33 -23.24 -8.45
N TYR A 368 1.09 -23.68 -8.26
CA TYR A 368 0.25 -24.32 -9.30
C TYR A 368 -1.25 -23.96 -9.19
N SER A 369 -1.68 -23.28 -8.14
CA SER A 369 -3.08 -22.94 -7.90
C SER A 369 -3.21 -21.59 -7.20
N ASP A 370 -4.34 -20.89 -7.40
CA ASP A 370 -4.63 -19.61 -6.74
C ASP A 370 -4.79 -19.77 -5.23
N GLY A 371 -5.22 -20.93 -4.74
CA GLY A 371 -5.35 -21.22 -3.31
C GLY A 371 -4.04 -21.21 -2.54
N GLN A 372 -2.90 -21.37 -3.22
CA GLN A 372 -1.58 -21.34 -2.57
C GLN A 372 -1.19 -19.97 -2.02
N ILE A 373 -1.92 -18.92 -2.33
CA ILE A 373 -1.76 -17.62 -1.66
C ILE A 373 -1.90 -17.76 -0.14
N TYR A 374 -2.77 -18.66 0.33
CA TYR A 374 -2.92 -18.94 1.76
C TYR A 374 -1.78 -19.79 2.33
N GLU A 375 -1.18 -20.68 1.54
CA GLU A 375 0.03 -21.40 1.94
C GLU A 375 1.21 -20.45 2.10
N VAL A 376 1.39 -19.53 1.13
CA VAL A 376 2.39 -18.45 1.21
C VAL A 376 2.16 -17.59 2.45
N LEU A 377 0.91 -17.16 2.68
CA LEU A 377 0.57 -16.31 3.82
C LEU A 377 0.79 -17.03 5.16
N ASP A 378 0.51 -18.34 5.22
CA ASP A 378 0.75 -19.15 6.41
C ASP A 378 2.23 -19.30 6.74
N VAL A 379 3.08 -19.56 5.74
CA VAL A 379 4.54 -19.59 5.96
C VAL A 379 5.06 -18.23 6.42
N LEU A 380 4.62 -17.14 5.79
CA LEU A 380 4.99 -15.77 6.19
C LEU A 380 4.57 -15.46 7.64
N ALA A 381 3.34 -15.80 8.02
CA ALA A 381 2.80 -15.49 9.33
C ALA A 381 3.35 -16.42 10.43
N GLN A 382 3.32 -17.74 10.22
CA GLN A 382 3.57 -18.72 11.27
C GLN A 382 5.06 -19.12 11.36
N GLN A 383 5.77 -19.17 10.25
CA GLN A 383 7.16 -19.63 10.23
C GLN A 383 8.16 -18.45 10.16
N VAL A 384 7.98 -17.51 9.23
CA VAL A 384 8.78 -16.27 9.18
C VAL A 384 8.43 -15.38 10.36
N GLY A 385 7.15 -15.28 10.74
CA GLY A 385 6.67 -14.46 11.84
C GLY A 385 6.63 -12.98 11.49
N VAL A 386 6.24 -12.64 10.25
CA VAL A 386 6.05 -11.25 9.82
C VAL A 386 4.99 -10.55 10.67
N LYS A 387 5.12 -9.24 10.84
CA LYS A 387 4.21 -8.41 11.63
C LYS A 387 3.03 -7.88 10.81
N GLY A 388 3.12 -7.94 9.50
CA GLY A 388 2.08 -7.52 8.57
C GLY A 388 2.43 -7.83 7.13
N VAL A 389 1.40 -7.91 6.30
CA VAL A 389 1.53 -8.22 4.88
C VAL A 389 0.75 -7.20 4.07
N PHE A 390 1.41 -6.55 3.13
CA PHE A 390 0.78 -5.71 2.13
C PHE A 390 0.03 -6.55 1.10
N SER A 391 -1.17 -6.12 0.74
CA SER A 391 -1.99 -6.79 -0.27
C SER A 391 -2.73 -5.79 -1.14
N ASP A 392 -2.83 -6.10 -2.44
CA ASP A 392 -3.67 -5.38 -3.40
C ASP A 392 -5.17 -5.70 -3.20
N TRP A 393 -5.49 -6.71 -2.36
CA TRP A 393 -6.85 -7.07 -1.96
C TRP A 393 -6.91 -7.47 -0.48
N PRO A 394 -6.94 -6.50 0.45
CA PRO A 394 -6.80 -6.72 1.89
C PRO A 394 -7.70 -7.81 2.48
N ALA A 395 -8.89 -8.05 1.90
CA ALA A 395 -9.80 -9.10 2.37
C ALA A 395 -9.14 -10.49 2.47
N THR A 396 -8.19 -10.81 1.58
CA THR A 396 -7.43 -12.08 1.62
C THR A 396 -6.63 -12.19 2.92
N VAL A 397 -5.87 -11.16 3.25
CA VAL A 397 -5.04 -11.12 4.45
C VAL A 397 -5.90 -10.98 5.71
N THR A 398 -6.92 -10.12 5.68
CA THR A 398 -7.83 -9.92 6.82
C THR A 398 -8.58 -11.20 7.19
N TYR A 399 -9.06 -11.96 6.20
CA TYR A 399 -9.71 -13.24 6.45
C TYR A 399 -8.78 -14.22 7.18
N TYR A 400 -7.57 -14.38 6.66
CA TYR A 400 -6.55 -15.23 7.28
C TYR A 400 -6.25 -14.77 8.72
N ALA A 401 -5.98 -13.49 8.89
CA ALA A 401 -5.64 -12.91 10.19
C ALA A 401 -6.76 -13.14 11.21
N ASN A 402 -8.02 -12.88 10.84
CA ASN A 402 -9.16 -13.12 11.73
C ASN A 402 -9.31 -14.60 12.09
N CYS A 403 -9.10 -15.50 11.14
CA CYS A 403 -9.23 -16.96 11.36
C CYS A 403 -8.12 -17.49 12.27
N LEU A 404 -6.91 -16.93 12.21
CA LEU A 404 -5.74 -17.37 12.99
C LEU A 404 -5.53 -16.51 14.26
N GLY A 405 -6.38 -15.52 14.54
CA GLY A 405 -6.28 -14.67 15.72
C GLY A 405 -5.10 -13.68 15.66
N LEU A 406 -4.70 -13.23 14.48
CA LEU A 406 -3.69 -12.19 14.28
C LEU A 406 -4.37 -10.80 14.31
N GLU A 407 -3.93 -9.94 15.21
CA GLU A 407 -4.46 -8.58 15.40
C GLU A 407 -3.70 -7.51 14.62
#